data_9e4abef14340d023965562fd73c02a06
#
_entry.id   9e4abef14340d023965562fd73c02a06
#
_cell.length_a   1.000
_cell.length_b   1.000
_cell.length_c   1.000
_cell.angle_alpha   90.00
_cell.angle_beta   90.00
_cell.angle_gamma   90.00
#
_symmetry.space_group_name_H-M   'P 1'
#
loop_
_entity.id
_entity.type
_entity.pdbx_description
1 polymer ?
#
loop_
_entity_poly.entity_id
_entity_poly.type
_entity_poly.pdbx_seq_one_letter_code
_entity_poly.pdbx_strand_id
1 'polypeptide(L)'
;MLSKDGCELMPGVYDALGARLLAANDFQCAFMSGYGVAASRLGDPDVGLADLTAMTDAGTAVCRAAGAMPVVGDGDAGFGGVANVRRTVLAYHAAGFAAVSIEDQIFPKRCAFSDGMQVVSRAEAVARVAAAVDARDEIRARGGDFMIVARTDARLASDGGGGAFEEAMWRCAAFEDLGADVVYFEGPDGEREMEAFNARVATPFTMLAQVEKPGRKLLTPTECANLGYDAVLHGLTLLSASVRGVNAAIEAMKEGNRAVGDELLTPFDALYEAIGFEEHYALEEKFSPAKYAAYEPPPRGR
;
A
#
# COMPACT_ATOMS: atom_id res chain seq x y z
N MET A 1 9.60 -12.30 2.92
CA MET A 1 8.20 -11.87 2.85
C MET A 1 7.48 -12.56 1.70
N LEU A 2 7.60 -12.12 0.46
CA LEU A 2 7.00 -12.86 -0.66
C LEU A 2 7.77 -14.15 -0.94
N SER A 3 7.04 -15.23 -1.22
CA SER A 3 7.60 -16.50 -1.66
C SER A 3 6.73 -17.11 -2.77
N LYS A 4 7.30 -18.00 -3.58
CA LYS A 4 6.54 -18.72 -4.61
C LYS A 4 5.74 -19.90 -4.06
N ASP A 5 5.83 -20.16 -2.74
CA ASP A 5 5.20 -21.30 -2.09
C ASP A 5 3.83 -20.98 -1.46
N GLY A 6 3.32 -19.75 -1.67
CA GLY A 6 2.04 -19.29 -1.12
C GLY A 6 1.65 -17.91 -1.61
N CYS A 7 0.49 -17.42 -1.17
CA CYS A 7 -0.01 -16.09 -1.50
C CYS A 7 -0.13 -15.27 -0.21
N GLU A 8 0.61 -14.17 -0.12
CA GLU A 8 0.60 -13.29 1.04
C GLU A 8 -0.57 -12.32 0.98
N LEU A 9 -1.30 -12.21 2.10
CA LEU A 9 -2.37 -11.22 2.23
C LEU A 9 -1.78 -9.85 2.60
N MET A 10 -2.02 -8.85 1.77
CA MET A 10 -1.67 -7.45 2.03
C MET A 10 -2.93 -6.62 2.32
N PRO A 11 -3.26 -6.34 3.59
CA PRO A 11 -4.35 -5.42 3.91
C PRO A 11 -4.00 -3.99 3.52
N GLY A 12 -5.00 -3.28 2.97
CA GLY A 12 -4.90 -1.85 2.68
C GLY A 12 -4.91 -1.03 3.98
N VAL A 13 -3.89 -0.21 4.18
CA VAL A 13 -3.74 0.71 5.31
C VAL A 13 -3.60 2.15 4.80
N TYR A 14 -3.90 3.14 5.61
CA TYR A 14 -3.83 4.55 5.19
C TYR A 14 -3.42 5.51 6.32
N ASP A 15 -3.28 4.99 7.55
CA ASP A 15 -2.86 5.76 8.72
C ASP A 15 -2.00 4.93 9.68
N ALA A 16 -1.39 5.61 10.64
CA ALA A 16 -0.50 4.99 11.61
C ALA A 16 -1.23 4.04 12.57
N LEU A 17 -2.50 4.33 12.92
CA LEU A 17 -3.28 3.46 13.81
C LEU A 17 -3.57 2.12 13.13
N GLY A 18 -4.04 2.15 11.88
CA GLY A 18 -4.27 0.95 11.08
C GLY A 18 -3.01 0.09 10.94
N ALA A 19 -1.87 0.74 10.66
CA ALA A 19 -0.58 0.04 10.55
C ALA A 19 -0.16 -0.63 11.87
N ARG A 20 -0.32 0.07 13.00
CA ARG A 20 -0.03 -0.48 14.32
C ARG A 20 -0.92 -1.68 14.66
N LEU A 21 -2.21 -1.58 14.36
CA LEU A 21 -3.16 -2.68 14.57
C LEU A 21 -2.83 -3.90 13.71
N LEU A 22 -2.46 -3.71 12.45
CA LEU A 22 -2.03 -4.82 11.60
C LEU A 22 -0.76 -5.49 12.14
N ALA A 23 0.24 -4.71 12.53
CA ALA A 23 1.48 -5.24 13.11
C ALA A 23 1.24 -5.99 14.42
N ALA A 24 0.35 -5.50 15.29
CA ALA A 24 -0.02 -6.14 16.55
C ALA A 24 -0.83 -7.44 16.36
N ASN A 25 -1.40 -7.67 15.18
CA ASN A 25 -2.13 -8.89 14.81
C ASN A 25 -1.33 -9.79 13.84
N ASP A 26 0.00 -9.70 13.88
CA ASP A 26 0.94 -10.58 13.19
C ASP A 26 0.81 -10.60 11.65
N PHE A 27 0.25 -9.54 11.05
CA PHE A 27 0.28 -9.40 9.59
C PHE A 27 1.71 -9.24 9.09
N GLN A 28 2.03 -9.98 8.03
CA GLN A 28 3.41 -10.07 7.52
C GLN A 28 3.77 -8.88 6.62
N CYS A 29 2.78 -8.18 6.08
CA CYS A 29 2.95 -6.98 5.27
C CYS A 29 1.65 -6.18 5.18
N ALA A 30 1.76 -4.93 4.69
CA ALA A 30 0.62 -4.08 4.39
C ALA A 30 0.85 -3.30 3.10
N PHE A 31 -0.23 -2.77 2.53
CA PHE A 31 -0.20 -1.87 1.37
C PHE A 31 -0.80 -0.52 1.77
N MET A 32 -0.02 0.56 1.68
CA MET A 32 -0.56 1.91 1.91
C MET A 32 -1.34 2.37 0.69
N SER A 33 -2.66 2.39 0.81
CA SER A 33 -3.60 2.75 -0.26
C SER A 33 -3.66 4.26 -0.47
N GLY A 34 -3.41 4.73 -1.69
CA GLY A 34 -3.62 6.12 -2.09
C GLY A 34 -5.07 6.55 -1.94
N TYR A 35 -6.01 5.65 -2.25
CA TYR A 35 -7.44 5.88 -2.01
C TYR A 35 -7.73 6.16 -0.53
N GLY A 36 -7.18 5.35 0.38
CA GLY A 36 -7.35 5.54 1.82
C GLY A 36 -6.70 6.82 2.32
N VAL A 37 -5.52 7.18 1.81
CA VAL A 37 -4.82 8.42 2.16
C VAL A 37 -5.60 9.64 1.66
N ALA A 38 -6.07 9.67 0.41
CA ALA A 38 -6.91 10.75 -0.12
C ALA A 38 -8.17 10.93 0.73
N ALA A 39 -8.90 9.84 1.03
CA ALA A 39 -10.11 9.88 1.83
C ALA A 39 -9.86 10.37 3.27
N SER A 40 -8.80 9.89 3.93
CA SER A 40 -8.56 10.16 5.36
C SER A 40 -7.87 11.50 5.62
N ARG A 41 -6.95 11.93 4.75
CA ARG A 41 -6.19 13.19 4.94
C ARG A 41 -6.81 14.39 4.27
N LEU A 42 -7.43 14.20 3.11
CA LEU A 42 -8.00 15.30 2.33
C LEU A 42 -9.53 15.35 2.43
N GLY A 43 -10.19 14.22 2.72
CA GLY A 43 -11.64 14.08 2.62
C GLY A 43 -12.11 14.07 1.16
N ASP A 44 -11.22 13.79 0.22
CA ASP A 44 -11.43 13.87 -1.21
C ASP A 44 -11.30 12.49 -1.90
N PRO A 45 -11.87 12.35 -3.11
CA PRO A 45 -11.74 11.12 -3.88
C PRO A 45 -10.30 10.91 -4.38
N ASP A 46 -9.98 9.66 -4.68
CA ASP A 46 -8.69 9.22 -5.25
C ASP A 46 -8.62 9.54 -6.75
N VAL A 47 -8.26 10.78 -7.07
CA VAL A 47 -8.16 11.31 -8.45
C VAL A 47 -6.89 12.13 -8.68
N GLY A 48 -5.82 11.79 -7.93
CA GLY A 48 -4.53 12.45 -8.05
C GLY A 48 -4.42 13.79 -7.30
N LEU A 49 -5.29 14.02 -6.31
CA LEU A 49 -5.21 15.21 -5.44
C LEU A 49 -4.16 15.03 -4.33
N ALA A 50 -3.96 13.82 -3.84
CA ALA A 50 -2.86 13.49 -2.94
C ALA A 50 -1.55 13.48 -3.75
N ASP A 51 -0.68 14.45 -3.51
CA ASP A 51 0.63 14.56 -4.17
C ASP A 51 1.71 13.72 -3.47
N LEU A 52 2.92 13.72 -4.03
CA LEU A 52 4.07 13.03 -3.45
C LEU A 52 4.31 13.40 -1.98
N THR A 53 4.13 14.68 -1.61
CA THR A 53 4.37 15.15 -0.24
C THR A 53 3.30 14.57 0.71
N ALA A 54 2.02 14.66 0.34
CA ALA A 54 0.94 14.10 1.14
C ALA A 54 1.10 12.58 1.36
N MET A 55 1.52 11.87 0.29
CA MET A 55 1.74 10.42 0.35
C MET A 55 2.95 10.05 1.21
N THR A 56 4.08 10.74 1.07
CA THR A 56 5.28 10.44 1.86
C THR A 56 5.14 10.84 3.33
N ASP A 57 4.41 11.92 3.64
CA ASP A 57 4.08 12.30 5.01
C ASP A 57 3.21 11.24 5.71
N ALA A 58 2.15 10.77 5.02
CA ALA A 58 1.34 9.66 5.52
C ALA A 58 2.19 8.40 5.70
N GLY A 59 2.99 8.08 4.68
CA GLY A 59 3.83 6.90 4.63
C GLY A 59 4.86 6.85 5.75
N THR A 60 5.51 7.97 6.06
CA THR A 60 6.45 8.05 7.19
C THR A 60 5.79 7.67 8.51
N ALA A 61 4.56 8.12 8.75
CA ALA A 61 3.81 7.77 9.96
C ALA A 61 3.39 6.29 9.95
N VAL A 62 2.91 5.79 8.80
CA VAL A 62 2.50 4.39 8.60
C VAL A 62 3.68 3.45 8.79
N CYS A 63 4.80 3.66 8.10
CA CYS A 63 5.98 2.79 8.18
C CYS A 63 6.57 2.77 9.59
N ARG A 64 6.62 3.93 10.28
CA ARG A 64 7.05 3.98 11.67
C ARG A 64 6.15 3.17 12.60
N ALA A 65 4.83 3.25 12.43
CA ALA A 65 3.86 2.52 13.26
C ALA A 65 3.83 1.03 12.95
N ALA A 66 4.12 0.65 11.71
CA ALA A 66 4.26 -0.74 11.27
C ALA A 66 5.47 -1.45 11.88
N GLY A 67 6.48 -0.70 12.37
CA GLY A 67 7.69 -1.28 12.97
C GLY A 67 8.48 -2.14 11.98
N ALA A 68 8.58 -3.45 12.27
CA ALA A 68 9.28 -4.40 11.41
C ALA A 68 8.42 -4.95 10.25
N MET A 69 7.10 -4.72 10.26
CA MET A 69 6.20 -5.15 9.19
C MET A 69 6.45 -4.29 7.95
N PRO A 70 6.89 -4.86 6.82
CA PRO A 70 7.12 -4.11 5.59
C PRO A 70 5.82 -3.56 4.99
N VAL A 71 5.90 -2.34 4.47
CA VAL A 71 4.78 -1.65 3.83
C VAL A 71 5.11 -1.39 2.36
N VAL A 72 4.22 -1.78 1.47
CA VAL A 72 4.22 -1.36 0.06
C VAL A 72 3.46 -0.05 -0.05
N GLY A 73 3.97 0.93 -0.76
CA GLY A 73 3.29 2.21 -0.94
C GLY A 73 2.66 2.37 -2.31
N ASP A 74 1.48 2.95 -2.39
CA ASP A 74 0.87 3.40 -3.65
C ASP A 74 1.57 4.67 -4.13
N GLY A 75 2.26 4.58 -5.25
CA GLY A 75 3.00 5.69 -5.86
C GLY A 75 2.29 6.32 -7.04
N ASP A 76 1.01 5.98 -7.27
CA ASP A 76 0.26 6.43 -8.44
C ASP A 76 1.08 6.26 -9.74
N ALA A 77 0.98 7.20 -10.64
CA ALA A 77 1.80 7.28 -11.87
C ALA A 77 3.19 7.90 -11.64
N GLY A 78 3.65 8.00 -10.39
CA GLY A 78 4.94 8.61 -10.02
C GLY A 78 4.90 10.14 -9.90
N PHE A 79 3.72 10.74 -9.81
CA PHE A 79 3.48 12.18 -9.59
C PHE A 79 4.13 13.09 -10.65
N GLY A 80 4.18 12.65 -11.91
CA GLY A 80 4.70 13.42 -13.03
C GLY A 80 5.40 12.60 -14.11
N GLY A 81 6.39 13.17 -14.77
CA GLY A 81 7.19 12.49 -15.79
C GLY A 81 8.23 11.53 -15.19
N VAL A 82 9.05 10.90 -16.04
CA VAL A 82 10.03 9.87 -15.64
C VAL A 82 11.02 10.33 -14.54
N ALA A 83 11.41 11.60 -14.54
CA ALA A 83 12.24 12.17 -13.48
C ALA A 83 11.51 12.26 -12.14
N ASN A 84 10.17 12.47 -12.16
CA ASN A 84 9.33 12.44 -10.97
C ASN A 84 9.19 11.01 -10.45
N VAL A 85 9.00 10.02 -11.33
CA VAL A 85 8.97 8.59 -10.93
C VAL A 85 10.23 8.23 -10.15
N ARG A 86 11.41 8.57 -10.69
CA ARG A 86 12.68 8.35 -9.98
C ARG A 86 12.71 9.02 -8.60
N ARG A 87 12.29 10.31 -8.54
CA ARG A 87 12.18 11.05 -7.27
C ARG A 87 11.22 10.38 -6.30
N THR A 88 10.10 9.86 -6.79
CA THR A 88 9.09 9.14 -5.99
C THR A 88 9.68 7.89 -5.35
N VAL A 89 10.37 7.05 -6.12
CA VAL A 89 11.03 5.84 -5.60
C VAL A 89 12.00 6.19 -4.46
N LEU A 90 12.86 7.18 -4.67
CA LEU A 90 13.83 7.61 -3.64
C LEU A 90 13.14 8.19 -2.40
N ALA A 91 12.06 8.94 -2.58
CA ALA A 91 11.30 9.54 -1.47
C ALA A 91 10.56 8.48 -0.64
N TYR A 92 9.96 7.47 -1.29
CA TYR A 92 9.30 6.36 -0.62
C TYR A 92 10.30 5.50 0.17
N HIS A 93 11.45 5.19 -0.41
CA HIS A 93 12.51 4.52 0.34
C HIS A 93 12.94 5.33 1.57
N ALA A 94 13.14 6.64 1.44
CA ALA A 94 13.50 7.53 2.55
C ALA A 94 12.39 7.62 3.62
N ALA A 95 11.12 7.47 3.24
CA ALA A 95 9.98 7.43 4.16
C ALA A 95 9.85 6.09 4.92
N GLY A 96 10.63 5.06 4.54
CA GLY A 96 10.66 3.77 5.23
C GLY A 96 9.85 2.66 4.57
N PHE A 97 9.32 2.86 3.37
CA PHE A 97 8.64 1.80 2.62
C PHE A 97 9.61 0.70 2.18
N ALA A 98 9.10 -0.52 2.07
CA ALA A 98 9.81 -1.65 1.50
C ALA A 98 9.67 -1.75 -0.03
N ALA A 99 8.61 -1.15 -0.58
CA ALA A 99 8.32 -1.15 -2.01
C ALA A 99 7.42 0.03 -2.39
N VAL A 100 7.37 0.35 -3.68
CA VAL A 100 6.41 1.30 -4.25
C VAL A 100 5.74 0.72 -5.49
N SER A 101 4.42 0.90 -5.60
CA SER A 101 3.65 0.61 -6.81
C SER A 101 3.68 1.81 -7.75
N ILE A 102 3.98 1.58 -9.02
CA ILE A 102 3.93 2.60 -10.09
C ILE A 102 3.00 2.10 -11.19
N GLU A 103 2.02 2.92 -11.55
CA GLU A 103 1.02 2.61 -12.56
C GLU A 103 1.17 3.43 -13.84
N ASP A 104 0.47 2.99 -14.89
CA ASP A 104 0.55 3.58 -16.22
C ASP A 104 -0.64 4.49 -16.59
N GLN A 105 -1.42 4.96 -15.62
CA GLN A 105 -2.52 5.88 -15.90
C GLN A 105 -2.04 7.25 -16.42
N ILE A 106 -2.90 7.87 -17.25
CA ILE A 106 -2.76 9.28 -17.66
C ILE A 106 -3.15 10.17 -16.46
N PHE A 107 -2.44 11.30 -16.30
CA PHE A 107 -2.84 12.34 -15.35
C PHE A 107 -3.82 13.35 -16.01
N PRO A 108 -4.87 13.77 -15.32
CA PRO A 108 -5.27 13.37 -13.97
C PRO A 108 -5.82 11.95 -13.93
N LYS A 109 -5.35 11.17 -12.92
CA LYS A 109 -5.79 9.79 -12.78
C LYS A 109 -7.27 9.70 -12.44
N ARG A 110 -7.84 8.53 -12.68
CA ARG A 110 -9.17 8.16 -12.22
C ARG A 110 -9.10 6.91 -11.35
N CYS A 111 -10.05 6.74 -10.46
CA CYS A 111 -10.19 5.45 -9.80
C CYS A 111 -10.37 4.37 -10.90
N ALA A 112 -9.61 3.27 -10.79
CA ALA A 112 -9.59 2.20 -11.81
C ALA A 112 -10.99 1.63 -12.16
N PHE A 113 -11.96 1.79 -11.25
CA PHE A 113 -13.34 1.35 -11.43
C PHE A 113 -14.31 2.47 -11.84
N SER A 114 -13.79 3.60 -12.27
CA SER A 114 -14.57 4.73 -12.80
C SER A 114 -14.52 4.76 -14.33
N ASP A 115 -15.59 5.25 -14.95
CA ASP A 115 -15.65 5.42 -16.39
C ASP A 115 -14.60 6.42 -16.91
N GLY A 116 -14.06 6.16 -18.08
CA GLY A 116 -13.14 7.07 -18.79
C GLY A 116 -11.72 7.10 -18.22
N MET A 117 -11.30 6.09 -17.49
CA MET A 117 -9.90 5.88 -17.14
C MET A 117 -9.10 5.57 -18.41
N GLN A 118 -7.89 6.12 -18.51
CA GLN A 118 -7.01 5.99 -19.65
C GLN A 118 -5.58 5.69 -19.21
N VAL A 119 -4.83 4.98 -20.03
CA VAL A 119 -3.41 4.68 -19.82
C VAL A 119 -2.54 5.41 -20.83
N VAL A 120 -1.29 5.66 -20.44
CA VAL A 120 -0.29 6.26 -21.34
C VAL A 120 0.14 5.29 -22.43
N SER A 121 0.86 5.80 -23.44
CA SER A 121 1.44 4.95 -24.48
C SER A 121 2.34 3.85 -23.90
N ARG A 122 2.51 2.74 -24.63
CA ARG A 122 3.46 1.68 -24.26
C ARG A 122 4.85 2.21 -23.98
N ALA A 123 5.35 3.13 -24.82
CA ALA A 123 6.67 3.71 -24.66
C ALA A 123 6.81 4.51 -23.35
N GLU A 124 5.79 5.27 -22.97
CA GLU A 124 5.78 6.01 -21.71
C GLU A 124 5.65 5.08 -20.50
N ALA A 125 4.78 4.06 -20.55
CA ALA A 125 4.66 3.07 -19.47
C ALA A 125 6.01 2.35 -19.22
N VAL A 126 6.66 1.89 -20.28
CA VAL A 126 8.01 1.29 -20.22
C VAL A 126 9.03 2.27 -19.63
N ALA A 127 9.02 3.53 -20.05
CA ALA A 127 9.96 4.54 -19.55
C ALA A 127 9.76 4.85 -18.06
N ARG A 128 8.51 4.86 -17.56
CA ARG A 128 8.20 5.03 -16.13
C ARG A 128 8.76 3.88 -15.31
N VAL A 129 8.48 2.63 -15.71
CA VAL A 129 8.97 1.45 -14.97
C VAL A 129 10.49 1.36 -15.04
N ALA A 130 11.10 1.64 -16.19
CA ALA A 130 12.57 1.69 -16.33
C ALA A 130 13.20 2.71 -15.37
N ALA A 131 12.60 3.90 -15.24
CA ALA A 131 13.08 4.94 -14.31
C ALA A 131 12.90 4.52 -12.84
N ALA A 132 11.83 3.77 -12.52
CA ALA A 132 11.62 3.24 -11.19
C ALA A 132 12.65 2.16 -10.84
N VAL A 133 12.90 1.23 -11.74
CA VAL A 133 13.90 0.16 -11.60
C VAL A 133 15.31 0.74 -11.45
N ASP A 134 15.69 1.73 -12.26
CA ASP A 134 16.99 2.41 -12.14
C ASP A 134 17.17 3.07 -10.76
N ALA A 135 16.14 3.73 -10.24
CA ALA A 135 16.18 4.32 -8.89
C ALA A 135 16.28 3.26 -7.79
N ARG A 136 15.58 2.13 -7.90
CA ARG A 136 15.72 0.98 -7.01
C ARG A 136 17.14 0.43 -7.03
N ASP A 137 17.71 0.26 -8.19
CA ASP A 137 19.07 -0.28 -8.34
C ASP A 137 20.11 0.64 -7.71
N GLU A 138 19.91 1.97 -7.78
CA GLU A 138 20.73 2.92 -7.04
C GLU A 138 20.60 2.73 -5.51
N ILE A 139 19.39 2.51 -4.99
CA ILE A 139 19.17 2.20 -3.57
C ILE A 139 19.93 0.93 -3.18
N ARG A 140 19.79 -0.14 -3.97
CA ARG A 140 20.45 -1.43 -3.73
C ARG A 140 21.97 -1.34 -3.80
N ALA A 141 22.50 -0.57 -4.73
CA ALA A 141 23.93 -0.32 -4.83
C ALA A 141 24.53 0.41 -3.61
N ARG A 142 23.69 1.11 -2.86
CA ARG A 142 24.06 1.77 -1.59
C ARG A 142 23.79 0.92 -0.35
N GLY A 143 23.40 -0.35 -0.53
CA GLY A 143 23.13 -1.31 0.55
C GLY A 143 21.70 -1.25 1.12
N GLY A 144 20.80 -0.49 0.49
CA GLY A 144 19.38 -0.51 0.81
C GLY A 144 18.67 -1.72 0.21
N ASP A 145 17.47 -2.00 0.71
CA ASP A 145 16.57 -3.01 0.14
C ASP A 145 15.25 -2.34 -0.24
N PHE A 146 14.84 -2.47 -1.49
CA PHE A 146 13.63 -1.86 -2.01
C PHE A 146 13.11 -2.62 -3.22
N MET A 147 11.78 -2.66 -3.42
CA MET A 147 11.15 -3.36 -4.53
C MET A 147 10.28 -2.40 -5.36
N ILE A 148 10.15 -2.70 -6.66
CA ILE A 148 9.23 -2.02 -7.58
C ILE A 148 8.07 -2.95 -7.89
N VAL A 149 6.87 -2.47 -7.63
CA VAL A 149 5.61 -3.09 -8.05
C VAL A 149 5.13 -2.36 -9.30
N ALA A 150 5.20 -3.00 -10.45
CA ALA A 150 4.75 -2.42 -11.71
C ALA A 150 3.29 -2.80 -11.99
N ARG A 151 2.43 -1.78 -12.08
CA ARG A 151 0.98 -1.92 -12.31
C ARG A 151 0.61 -1.45 -13.71
N THR A 152 -0.29 -2.17 -14.34
CA THR A 152 -0.99 -1.64 -15.52
C THR A 152 -2.50 -1.66 -15.34
N ASP A 153 -3.14 -0.58 -15.74
CA ASP A 153 -4.59 -0.43 -15.78
C ASP A 153 -5.16 -0.62 -17.19
N ALA A 154 -4.34 -1.07 -18.13
CA ALA A 154 -4.71 -1.21 -19.53
C ALA A 154 -5.90 -2.15 -19.76
N ARG A 155 -6.13 -3.14 -18.87
CA ARG A 155 -7.29 -4.04 -18.95
C ARG A 155 -8.62 -3.29 -18.79
N LEU A 156 -8.64 -2.23 -18.01
CA LEU A 156 -9.82 -1.41 -17.69
C LEU A 156 -9.90 -0.12 -18.51
N ALA A 157 -8.85 0.25 -19.27
CA ALA A 157 -8.81 1.50 -20.03
C ALA A 157 -9.93 1.55 -21.09
N SER A 158 -10.69 2.65 -21.12
CA SER A 158 -11.87 2.81 -21.99
C SER A 158 -11.56 2.87 -23.49
N ASP A 159 -10.32 3.21 -23.84
CA ASP A 159 -9.80 3.25 -25.23
C ASP A 159 -9.15 1.93 -25.68
N GLY A 160 -9.10 0.94 -24.78
CA GLY A 160 -8.38 -0.32 -24.96
C GLY A 160 -8.99 -1.31 -25.95
N GLY A 161 -10.15 -1.03 -26.53
CA GLY A 161 -10.80 -1.93 -27.49
C GLY A 161 -10.98 -3.37 -26.99
N GLY A 162 -11.39 -4.28 -27.87
CA GLY A 162 -11.59 -5.70 -27.52
C GLY A 162 -10.32 -6.51 -27.21
N GLY A 163 -9.15 -5.87 -27.19
CA GLY A 163 -7.85 -6.47 -26.88
C GLY A 163 -7.27 -6.08 -25.53
N ALA A 164 -8.05 -5.54 -24.63
CA ALA A 164 -7.59 -4.98 -23.36
C ALA A 164 -6.77 -5.96 -22.50
N PHE A 165 -7.13 -7.26 -22.47
CA PHE A 165 -6.34 -8.28 -21.75
C PHE A 165 -4.97 -8.49 -22.41
N GLU A 166 -4.89 -8.63 -23.73
CA GLU A 166 -3.60 -8.80 -24.43
C GLU A 166 -2.73 -7.55 -24.33
N GLU A 167 -3.31 -6.35 -24.26
CA GLU A 167 -2.56 -5.12 -23.97
C GLU A 167 -1.98 -5.13 -22.56
N ALA A 168 -2.75 -5.52 -21.55
CA ALA A 168 -2.25 -5.67 -20.18
C ALA A 168 -1.13 -6.73 -20.13
N MET A 169 -1.27 -7.86 -20.82
CA MET A 169 -0.26 -8.90 -20.89
C MET A 169 1.03 -8.42 -21.55
N TRP A 170 0.93 -7.64 -22.63
CA TRP A 170 2.09 -7.06 -23.27
C TRP A 170 2.86 -6.13 -22.31
N ARG A 171 2.13 -5.31 -21.54
CA ARG A 171 2.74 -4.39 -20.58
C ARG A 171 3.38 -5.14 -19.41
N CYS A 172 2.70 -6.13 -18.86
CA CYS A 172 3.26 -6.96 -17.78
C CYS A 172 4.56 -7.65 -18.22
N ALA A 173 4.59 -8.22 -19.44
CA ALA A 173 5.80 -8.82 -19.99
C ALA A 173 6.94 -7.78 -20.16
N ALA A 174 6.63 -6.59 -20.64
CA ALA A 174 7.61 -5.51 -20.76
C ALA A 174 8.15 -5.06 -19.38
N PHE A 175 7.30 -5.03 -18.34
CA PHE A 175 7.69 -4.70 -16.97
C PHE A 175 8.56 -5.79 -16.34
N GLU A 176 8.26 -7.06 -16.63
CA GLU A 176 9.12 -8.21 -16.29
C GLU A 176 10.49 -8.08 -16.94
N ASP A 177 10.56 -7.82 -18.25
CA ASP A 177 11.81 -7.66 -19.00
C ASP A 177 12.69 -6.51 -18.45
N LEU A 178 12.07 -5.47 -17.90
CA LEU A 178 12.75 -4.36 -17.24
C LEU A 178 13.25 -4.71 -15.82
N GLY A 179 12.85 -5.86 -15.28
CA GLY A 179 13.25 -6.31 -13.95
C GLY A 179 12.42 -5.73 -12.81
N ALA A 180 11.15 -5.41 -13.02
CA ALA A 180 10.22 -5.15 -11.91
C ALA A 180 10.17 -6.35 -10.96
N ASP A 181 10.09 -6.10 -9.65
CA ASP A 181 10.11 -7.15 -8.63
C ASP A 181 8.75 -7.82 -8.46
N VAL A 182 7.68 -7.05 -8.65
CA VAL A 182 6.29 -7.50 -8.67
C VAL A 182 5.59 -6.91 -9.88
N VAL A 183 4.76 -7.68 -10.56
CA VAL A 183 3.89 -7.17 -11.62
C VAL A 183 2.45 -7.54 -11.37
N TYR A 184 1.53 -6.66 -11.77
CA TYR A 184 0.10 -6.98 -11.83
C TYR A 184 -0.64 -6.08 -12.79
N PHE A 185 -1.82 -6.52 -13.20
CA PHE A 185 -2.77 -5.69 -13.92
C PHE A 185 -4.06 -5.56 -13.13
N GLU A 186 -4.69 -4.41 -13.22
CA GLU A 186 -5.92 -4.11 -12.50
C GLU A 186 -7.13 -4.70 -13.24
N GLY A 187 -8.06 -5.29 -12.47
CA GLY A 187 -9.38 -5.70 -12.95
C GLY A 187 -9.44 -6.92 -13.86
N PRO A 188 -8.85 -8.06 -13.49
CA PRO A 188 -9.04 -9.31 -14.26
C PRO A 188 -10.52 -9.70 -14.34
N ASP A 189 -10.94 -10.22 -15.49
CA ASP A 189 -12.29 -10.71 -15.74
C ASP A 189 -12.38 -12.23 -15.45
N GLY A 190 -12.38 -12.54 -14.15
CA GLY A 190 -12.52 -13.91 -13.66
C GLY A 190 -11.24 -14.74 -13.66
N GLU A 191 -11.38 -15.98 -13.15
CA GLU A 191 -10.26 -16.88 -12.87
C GLU A 191 -9.47 -17.25 -14.14
N ARG A 192 -10.12 -17.34 -15.31
CA ARG A 192 -9.43 -17.67 -16.57
C ARG A 192 -8.36 -16.64 -16.96
N GLU A 193 -8.64 -15.35 -16.81
CA GLU A 193 -7.63 -14.31 -17.06
C GLU A 193 -6.52 -14.35 -16.00
N MET A 194 -6.87 -14.63 -14.75
CA MET A 194 -5.92 -14.77 -13.65
C MET A 194 -4.93 -15.93 -13.88
N GLU A 195 -5.44 -17.11 -14.23
CA GLU A 195 -4.61 -18.27 -14.60
C GLU A 195 -3.72 -17.98 -15.81
N ALA A 196 -4.31 -17.37 -16.86
CA ALA A 196 -3.57 -17.04 -18.08
C ALA A 196 -2.45 -16.01 -17.82
N PHE A 197 -2.66 -15.06 -16.92
CA PHE A 197 -1.64 -14.10 -16.47
C PHE A 197 -0.50 -14.82 -15.76
N ASN A 198 -0.80 -15.59 -14.73
CA ASN A 198 0.23 -16.27 -13.94
C ASN A 198 0.98 -17.36 -14.73
N ALA A 199 0.35 -17.94 -15.78
CA ALA A 199 1.04 -18.84 -16.68
C ALA A 199 2.04 -18.14 -17.64
N ARG A 200 1.90 -16.83 -17.89
CA ARG A 200 2.74 -16.04 -18.79
C ARG A 200 3.86 -15.27 -18.09
N VAL A 201 3.64 -14.89 -16.83
CA VAL A 201 4.59 -14.15 -16.00
C VAL A 201 5.41 -15.14 -15.18
N ALA A 202 6.71 -15.21 -15.41
CA ALA A 202 7.56 -16.28 -14.87
C ALA A 202 8.52 -15.81 -13.76
N THR A 203 9.09 -14.62 -13.90
CA THR A 203 10.24 -14.19 -13.09
C THR A 203 9.85 -13.36 -11.87
N PRO A 204 9.06 -12.26 -12.00
CA PRO A 204 8.68 -11.48 -10.84
C PRO A 204 7.61 -12.18 -10.00
N PHE A 205 7.39 -11.65 -8.80
CA PHE A 205 6.18 -11.98 -8.05
C PHE A 205 4.94 -11.39 -8.72
N THR A 206 3.81 -12.04 -8.55
CA THR A 206 2.52 -11.57 -9.07
C THR A 206 1.57 -11.21 -7.95
N MET A 207 0.77 -10.17 -8.17
CA MET A 207 -0.18 -9.68 -7.18
C MET A 207 -1.58 -9.57 -7.79
N LEU A 208 -2.60 -9.90 -7.00
CA LEU A 208 -3.99 -9.62 -7.31
C LEU A 208 -4.50 -8.50 -6.42
N ALA A 209 -4.97 -7.41 -7.01
CA ALA A 209 -5.70 -6.39 -6.26
C ALA A 209 -7.20 -6.71 -6.25
N GLN A 210 -7.79 -6.81 -5.07
CA GLN A 210 -9.21 -7.04 -4.88
C GLN A 210 -9.88 -5.83 -4.26
N VAL A 211 -11.00 -5.41 -4.85
CA VAL A 211 -11.83 -4.33 -4.31
C VAL A 211 -13.10 -4.93 -3.75
N GLU A 212 -13.31 -4.67 -2.49
CA GLU A 212 -14.48 -5.10 -1.74
C GLU A 212 -15.73 -4.33 -2.19
N LYS A 213 -16.58 -4.99 -2.94
CA LYS A 213 -17.89 -4.46 -3.36
C LYS A 213 -19.00 -5.42 -2.92
N PRO A 214 -20.17 -4.90 -2.50
CA PRO A 214 -21.32 -5.74 -2.19
C PRO A 214 -21.61 -6.71 -3.35
N GLY A 215 -21.79 -8.00 -3.02
CA GLY A 215 -22.11 -9.04 -3.99
C GLY A 215 -20.90 -9.58 -4.79
N ARG A 216 -19.71 -9.02 -4.64
CA ARG A 216 -18.48 -9.58 -5.23
C ARG A 216 -17.85 -10.59 -4.27
N LYS A 217 -17.65 -11.83 -4.74
CA LYS A 217 -16.84 -12.81 -4.02
C LYS A 217 -15.38 -12.36 -4.06
N LEU A 218 -14.77 -12.23 -2.90
CA LEU A 218 -13.32 -12.09 -2.78
C LEU A 218 -12.70 -13.48 -2.68
N LEU A 219 -11.56 -13.65 -3.33
CA LEU A 219 -10.77 -14.88 -3.22
C LEU A 219 -9.93 -14.83 -1.95
N THR A 220 -9.86 -15.94 -1.26
CA THR A 220 -8.94 -16.13 -0.13
C THR A 220 -7.49 -16.23 -0.62
N PRO A 221 -6.49 -16.00 0.26
CA PRO A 221 -5.08 -16.21 -0.11
C PRO A 221 -4.82 -17.60 -0.69
N THR A 222 -5.46 -18.64 -0.16
CA THR A 222 -5.34 -20.01 -0.69
C THR A 222 -5.92 -20.14 -2.11
N GLU A 223 -7.08 -19.56 -2.38
CA GLU A 223 -7.66 -19.53 -3.73
C GLU A 223 -6.75 -18.75 -4.70
N CYS A 224 -6.17 -17.63 -4.26
CA CYS A 224 -5.22 -16.85 -5.05
C CYS A 224 -3.94 -17.64 -5.34
N ALA A 225 -3.39 -18.35 -4.35
CA ALA A 225 -2.22 -19.21 -4.54
C ALA A 225 -2.49 -20.33 -5.56
N ASN A 226 -3.69 -20.93 -5.54
CA ASN A 226 -4.09 -21.95 -6.51
C ASN A 226 -4.20 -21.41 -7.94
N LEU A 227 -4.42 -20.10 -8.10
CA LEU A 227 -4.41 -19.39 -9.39
C LEU A 227 -3.01 -18.89 -9.78
N GLY A 228 -2.00 -19.13 -8.92
CA GLY A 228 -0.60 -18.79 -9.18
C GLY A 228 -0.14 -17.43 -8.68
N TYR A 229 -0.95 -16.70 -7.89
CA TYR A 229 -0.56 -15.43 -7.30
C TYR A 229 0.33 -15.61 -6.06
N ASP A 230 1.30 -14.72 -5.90
CA ASP A 230 2.21 -14.67 -4.74
C ASP A 230 1.72 -13.69 -3.65
N ALA A 231 0.85 -12.75 -4.03
CA ALA A 231 0.26 -11.77 -3.12
C ALA A 231 -1.17 -11.40 -3.50
N VAL A 232 -1.98 -11.07 -2.51
CA VAL A 232 -3.35 -10.55 -2.70
C VAL A 232 -3.56 -9.31 -1.84
N LEU A 233 -3.97 -8.21 -2.47
CA LEU A 233 -4.28 -6.94 -1.84
C LEU A 233 -5.79 -6.83 -1.57
N HIS A 234 -6.16 -6.56 -0.32
CA HIS A 234 -7.49 -6.11 0.10
C HIS A 234 -7.43 -4.61 0.39
N GLY A 235 -7.67 -3.78 -0.63
CA GLY A 235 -7.35 -2.35 -0.62
C GLY A 235 -8.24 -1.49 0.27
N LEU A 236 -9.51 -1.86 0.50
CA LEU A 236 -10.51 -0.99 1.11
C LEU A 236 -11.15 -1.51 2.40
N THR A 237 -10.78 -2.71 2.88
CA THR A 237 -11.41 -3.34 4.05
C THR A 237 -11.39 -2.43 5.28
N LEU A 238 -10.22 -1.91 5.66
CA LEU A 238 -10.09 -1.08 6.85
C LEU A 238 -10.79 0.29 6.69
N LEU A 239 -10.71 0.89 5.52
CA LEU A 239 -11.41 2.15 5.24
C LEU A 239 -12.93 1.96 5.31
N SER A 240 -13.45 0.92 4.69
CA SER A 240 -14.88 0.59 4.71
C SER A 240 -15.39 0.33 6.14
N ALA A 241 -14.62 -0.43 6.93
CA ALA A 241 -14.93 -0.69 8.33
C ALA A 241 -14.93 0.61 9.15
N SER A 242 -13.94 1.49 8.95
CA SER A 242 -13.83 2.79 9.63
C SER A 242 -15.04 3.68 9.31
N VAL A 243 -15.38 3.84 8.03
CA VAL A 243 -16.53 4.65 7.60
C VAL A 243 -17.83 4.11 8.21
N ARG A 244 -18.01 2.79 8.21
CA ARG A 244 -19.18 2.16 8.83
C ARG A 244 -19.26 2.42 10.33
N GLY A 245 -18.16 2.23 11.05
CA GLY A 245 -18.11 2.47 12.50
C GLY A 245 -18.36 3.94 12.86
N VAL A 246 -17.72 4.86 12.14
CA VAL A 246 -17.92 6.30 12.34
C VAL A 246 -19.37 6.70 12.06
N ASN A 247 -19.99 6.22 10.98
CA ASN A 247 -21.39 6.52 10.69
C ASN A 247 -22.34 5.97 11.78
N ALA A 248 -22.11 4.75 12.26
CA ALA A 248 -22.91 4.17 13.35
C ALA A 248 -22.80 5.03 14.63
N ALA A 249 -21.60 5.52 14.95
CA ALA A 249 -21.38 6.41 16.08
C ALA A 249 -22.10 7.77 15.90
N ILE A 250 -22.05 8.34 14.71
CA ILE A 250 -22.74 9.59 14.38
C ILE A 250 -24.25 9.44 14.54
N GLU A 251 -24.85 8.37 14.02
CA GLU A 251 -26.30 8.16 14.14
C GLU A 251 -26.71 7.95 15.61
N ALA A 252 -25.97 7.16 16.39
CA ALA A 252 -26.25 7.00 17.82
C ALA A 252 -26.19 8.33 18.59
N MET A 253 -25.24 9.21 18.27
CA MET A 253 -25.16 10.56 18.86
C MET A 253 -26.32 11.46 18.47
N LYS A 254 -26.82 11.37 17.23
CA LYS A 254 -28.00 12.13 16.78
C LYS A 254 -29.28 11.68 17.49
N GLU A 255 -29.46 10.40 17.70
CA GLU A 255 -30.69 9.82 18.26
C GLU A 255 -30.88 10.08 19.75
N GLY A 256 -29.83 10.32 20.52
CA GLY A 256 -30.02 10.40 21.96
C GLY A 256 -29.00 11.17 22.76
N ASN A 257 -28.11 11.93 22.18
CA ASN A 257 -26.98 12.58 22.89
C ASN A 257 -26.12 11.59 23.72
N ARG A 258 -26.18 10.30 23.41
CA ARG A 258 -25.36 9.28 24.02
C ARG A 258 -24.19 8.94 23.09
N ALA A 259 -23.08 8.57 23.69
CA ALA A 259 -22.09 7.79 22.99
C ALA A 259 -22.72 6.49 22.43
N VAL A 260 -22.14 5.94 21.41
CA VAL A 260 -22.44 4.60 20.88
C VAL A 260 -22.63 3.61 22.01
N GLY A 261 -23.47 2.61 21.82
CA GLY A 261 -23.60 1.48 22.74
C GLY A 261 -22.28 0.71 22.87
N ASP A 262 -22.15 -0.04 23.97
CA ASP A 262 -20.94 -0.79 24.31
C ASP A 262 -20.47 -1.74 23.18
N GLU A 263 -21.39 -2.16 22.31
CA GLU A 263 -21.11 -3.03 21.17
C GLU A 263 -20.23 -2.38 20.06
N LEU A 264 -20.17 -1.05 20.04
CA LEU A 264 -19.37 -0.29 19.06
C LEU A 264 -18.15 0.41 19.69
N LEU A 265 -18.07 0.45 21.02
CA LEU A 265 -16.95 1.05 21.71
C LEU A 265 -15.87 0.00 21.99
N THR A 266 -14.66 0.32 21.57
CA THR A 266 -13.49 -0.43 22.07
C THR A 266 -13.36 -0.17 23.57
N PRO A 267 -13.22 -1.20 24.42
CA PRO A 267 -12.93 -1.01 25.84
C PRO A 267 -11.72 -0.09 26.03
N PHE A 268 -11.79 0.79 27.03
CA PHE A 268 -10.76 1.81 27.22
C PHE A 268 -9.34 1.20 27.36
N ASP A 269 -9.21 0.10 28.10
CA ASP A 269 -7.93 -0.59 28.28
C ASP A 269 -7.38 -1.15 26.97
N ALA A 270 -8.25 -1.73 26.13
CA ALA A 270 -7.85 -2.23 24.80
C ALA A 270 -7.48 -1.07 23.84
N LEU A 271 -8.17 0.09 23.93
CA LEU A 271 -7.79 1.27 23.19
C LEU A 271 -6.43 1.81 23.66
N TYR A 272 -6.22 1.83 24.98
CA TYR A 272 -4.97 2.26 25.61
C TYR A 272 -3.78 1.41 25.17
N GLU A 273 -3.94 0.08 25.17
CA GLU A 273 -2.96 -0.87 24.66
C GLU A 273 -2.70 -0.66 23.14
N ALA A 274 -3.77 -0.57 22.34
CA ALA A 274 -3.68 -0.43 20.89
C ALA A 274 -2.87 0.79 20.44
N ILE A 275 -2.88 1.89 21.21
CA ILE A 275 -2.12 3.11 20.88
C ILE A 275 -0.75 3.22 21.59
N GLY A 276 -0.41 2.26 22.48
CA GLY A 276 0.95 2.05 23.00
C GLY A 276 1.33 2.89 24.20
N PHE A 277 0.44 3.12 25.11
CA PHE A 277 0.76 3.87 26.33
C PHE A 277 1.77 3.16 27.22
N GLU A 278 1.67 1.85 27.38
CA GLU A 278 2.58 1.09 28.23
C GLU A 278 4.02 1.13 27.72
N GLU A 279 4.22 0.97 26.40
CA GLU A 279 5.55 1.08 25.80
C GLU A 279 6.13 2.49 26.00
N HIS A 280 5.30 3.52 25.91
CA HIS A 280 5.73 4.91 26.12
C HIS A 280 6.16 5.14 27.56
N TYR A 281 5.36 4.71 28.54
CA TYR A 281 5.72 4.85 29.96
C TYR A 281 6.94 4.02 30.36
N ALA A 282 7.08 2.82 29.79
CA ALA A 282 8.30 2.03 29.99
C ALA A 282 9.55 2.75 29.46
N LEU A 283 9.43 3.47 28.33
CA LEU A 283 10.52 4.29 27.78
C LEU A 283 10.84 5.48 28.69
N GLU A 284 9.82 6.20 29.18
CA GLU A 284 10.02 7.32 30.13
C GLU A 284 10.68 6.83 31.42
N GLU A 285 10.22 5.72 31.98
CA GLU A 285 10.83 5.13 33.18
C GLU A 285 12.28 4.71 32.92
N LYS A 286 12.60 4.15 31.76
CA LYS A 286 13.97 3.78 31.38
C LYS A 286 14.93 4.97 31.42
N PHE A 287 14.49 6.14 31.02
CA PHE A 287 15.28 7.37 30.95
C PHE A 287 14.89 8.39 31.99
N SER A 288 14.24 7.97 33.06
CA SER A 288 13.88 8.87 34.18
C SER A 288 15.09 9.62 34.72
N PRO A 289 15.02 10.96 34.89
CA PRO A 289 16.12 11.77 35.40
C PRO A 289 16.66 11.27 36.76
N ALA A 290 15.82 10.66 37.57
CA ALA A 290 16.22 10.07 38.84
C ALA A 290 17.30 8.99 38.69
N LYS A 291 17.29 8.22 37.60
CA LYS A 291 18.31 7.19 37.33
C LYS A 291 19.69 7.77 37.00
N TYR A 292 19.75 9.02 36.61
CA TYR A 292 20.97 9.73 36.25
C TYR A 292 21.41 10.76 37.28
N ALA A 293 20.74 10.87 38.42
CA ALA A 293 21.03 11.87 39.44
C ALA A 293 22.47 11.79 40.01
N ALA A 294 23.07 10.60 40.01
CA ALA A 294 24.45 10.36 40.44
C ALA A 294 25.41 10.10 39.25
N TYR A 295 25.03 10.43 38.02
CA TYR A 295 25.89 10.21 36.87
C TYR A 295 27.08 11.17 36.87
N GLU A 296 28.28 10.60 36.87
CA GLU A 296 29.52 11.33 36.63
C GLU A 296 30.11 10.93 35.28
N PRO A 297 30.43 11.87 34.39
CA PRO A 297 31.03 11.54 33.11
C PRO A 297 32.43 10.92 33.31
N PRO A 298 32.84 9.94 32.50
CA PRO A 298 34.19 9.40 32.59
C PRO A 298 35.25 10.50 32.39
N PRO A 299 36.40 10.40 33.07
CA PRO A 299 37.47 11.39 32.93
C PRO A 299 37.91 11.43 31.46
N ARG A 300 37.86 12.62 30.86
CA ARG A 300 38.39 12.84 29.52
C ARG A 300 39.91 12.71 29.58
N GLY A 301 40.43 11.64 28.98
CA GLY A 301 41.88 11.54 28.75
C GLY A 301 42.36 12.74 27.95
N ARG A 302 43.46 13.35 28.40
CA ARG A 302 44.16 14.42 27.68
C ARG A 302 44.94 13.84 26.53
#